data_2a22dc4a44d59b1a74cb74bea1e897e3
#
_entry.id   2a22dc4a44d59b1a74cb74bea1e897e3
#
_cell.length_a   1.000
_cell.length_b   1.000
_cell.length_c   1.000
_cell.angle_alpha   90.00
_cell.angle_beta   90.00
_cell.angle_gamma   90.00
#
_symmetry.space_group_name_H-M   'P 1'
#
loop_
_entity.id
_entity.type
_entity.pdbx_description
1 polymer ?
#
loop_
_entity_poly.entity_id
_entity_poly.type
_entity_poly.pdbx_seq_one_letter_code
_entity_poly.pdbx_strand_id
1 'polypeptide(L)'
;MQIRADFDSGNIQVIDASDPRRIRLAIRPDLASQHFQWFHFKVEGMAPATEHCFTLVNAGQSAYSHAWSGYQAVASYDGERWFRVPSQYDADGLHFQLEPEESEVRFAYFEPYSRERHARLVERALGIEGVERLAVGTSVQGRDIELLRVRRHPDSHLKLWVIAQQHPGEHMAEWFMEGLIERLQRPDDTEMQRLLEKADLYLVPNMNPDGAFHGNLRTNAAGQDLNRAWLEPSAERSPEVWFVQQEMKRHGVDLFLDIHGDEEIPHVFAAGCESNPGYTPRLERLEQRFREELMARGEFQIRHGYPRSAPGQANLALACNFVGQTYDCLAFTIEMPFKDHDDNPEPGTGWSGARSKRLGQDVLSTLAVLVDELR
;
A
#
# COMPACT_ATOMS: atom_id res chain seq x y z
N MET A 1 -33.53 -2.02 -2.13
CA MET A 1 -32.08 -1.81 -1.87
C MET A 1 -31.35 -3.10 -2.17
N GLN A 2 -30.25 -3.04 -2.90
CA GLN A 2 -29.41 -4.20 -3.24
C GLN A 2 -27.96 -3.89 -2.83
N ILE A 3 -27.27 -4.87 -2.21
CA ILE A 3 -25.87 -4.76 -1.80
C ILE A 3 -25.07 -5.76 -2.65
N ARG A 4 -24.00 -5.27 -3.29
CA ARG A 4 -23.16 -6.04 -4.22
C ARG A 4 -21.69 -5.90 -3.89
N ALA A 5 -20.94 -6.98 -4.11
CA ALA A 5 -19.48 -7.02 -4.00
C ALA A 5 -18.87 -7.97 -5.07
N ASP A 6 -19.59 -8.19 -6.17
CA ASP A 6 -19.19 -9.05 -7.30
C ASP A 6 -18.42 -8.24 -8.37
N PHE A 7 -17.44 -7.46 -7.91
CA PHE A 7 -16.59 -6.61 -8.74
C PHE A 7 -15.17 -6.55 -8.20
N ASP A 8 -14.28 -5.88 -8.89
CA ASP A 8 -12.86 -5.72 -8.54
C ASP A 8 -12.67 -5.20 -7.11
N SER A 9 -11.87 -5.89 -6.32
CA SER A 9 -11.64 -5.68 -4.87
C SER A 9 -12.89 -5.79 -3.97
N GLY A 10 -14.03 -6.23 -4.50
CA GLY A 10 -15.28 -6.35 -3.74
C GLY A 10 -15.21 -7.44 -2.69
N ASN A 11 -15.57 -7.12 -1.45
CA ASN A 11 -15.61 -8.04 -0.32
C ASN A 11 -16.68 -7.65 0.69
N ILE A 12 -17.77 -8.36 0.71
CA ILE A 12 -18.79 -8.34 1.77
C ILE A 12 -19.71 -9.56 1.66
N GLN A 13 -20.28 -9.98 2.76
CA GLN A 13 -21.38 -10.92 2.86
C GLN A 13 -22.57 -10.23 3.51
N VAL A 14 -23.73 -10.27 2.88
CA VAL A 14 -24.99 -9.75 3.44
C VAL A 14 -25.58 -10.80 4.38
N ILE A 15 -25.78 -10.40 5.65
CA ILE A 15 -26.45 -11.23 6.66
C ILE A 15 -27.96 -10.87 6.70
N ASP A 16 -28.27 -9.57 6.79
CA ASP A 16 -29.63 -9.05 6.76
C ASP A 16 -29.61 -7.60 6.24
N ALA A 17 -30.46 -7.29 5.28
CA ALA A 17 -30.64 -5.96 4.72
C ALA A 17 -32.13 -5.62 4.53
N SER A 18 -33.01 -6.24 5.32
CA SER A 18 -34.47 -6.06 5.26
C SER A 18 -34.93 -4.71 5.83
N ASP A 19 -34.16 -4.15 6.78
CA ASP A 19 -34.42 -2.85 7.39
C ASP A 19 -33.22 -1.93 7.13
N PRO A 20 -33.40 -0.78 6.45
CA PRO A 20 -32.28 0.16 6.17
C PRO A 20 -31.61 0.73 7.44
N ARG A 21 -32.29 0.74 8.58
CA ARG A 21 -31.74 1.18 9.86
C ARG A 21 -31.00 0.08 10.63
N ARG A 22 -30.95 -1.16 10.09
CA ARG A 22 -30.37 -2.32 10.79
C ARG A 22 -29.71 -3.29 9.83
N ILE A 23 -28.92 -2.79 8.89
CA ILE A 23 -28.21 -3.60 7.89
C ILE A 23 -27.05 -4.32 8.57
N ARG A 24 -27.04 -5.64 8.48
CA ARG A 24 -26.02 -6.51 9.09
C ARG A 24 -25.20 -7.18 7.99
N LEU A 25 -23.89 -6.98 8.04
CA LEU A 25 -22.94 -7.46 7.07
C LEU A 25 -21.80 -8.21 7.78
N ALA A 26 -21.09 -9.05 7.05
CA ALA A 26 -19.85 -9.67 7.51
C ALA A 26 -18.76 -9.54 6.44
N ILE A 27 -17.52 -9.36 6.85
CA ILE A 27 -16.36 -9.37 5.98
C ILE A 27 -16.02 -10.83 5.68
N ARG A 28 -15.74 -11.15 4.41
CA ARG A 28 -15.29 -12.50 4.01
C ARG A 28 -13.80 -12.64 4.27
N PRO A 29 -13.31 -13.83 4.67
CA PRO A 29 -11.88 -14.11 4.72
C PRO A 29 -11.20 -14.02 3.35
N ASP A 30 -9.89 -13.78 3.38
CA ASP A 30 -9.02 -13.88 2.21
C ASP A 30 -9.16 -15.23 1.52
N LEU A 31 -8.95 -15.26 0.21
CA LEU A 31 -8.90 -16.51 -0.54
C LEU A 31 -7.77 -17.42 0.00
N ALA A 32 -8.13 -18.66 0.37
CA ALA A 32 -7.21 -19.65 0.93
C ALA A 32 -6.51 -19.25 2.26
N SER A 33 -7.07 -18.30 3.02
CA SER A 33 -6.55 -17.86 4.31
C SER A 33 -7.68 -17.54 5.29
N GLN A 34 -7.35 -17.32 6.56
CA GLN A 34 -8.30 -16.89 7.60
C GLN A 34 -8.18 -15.39 7.92
N HIS A 35 -7.25 -14.67 7.30
CA HIS A 35 -7.14 -13.23 7.46
C HIS A 35 -8.35 -12.54 6.85
N PHE A 36 -8.86 -11.51 7.52
CA PHE A 36 -9.89 -10.63 6.97
C PHE A 36 -9.92 -9.30 7.72
N GLN A 37 -10.15 -8.23 7.00
CA GLN A 37 -10.48 -6.89 7.51
C GLN A 37 -10.89 -5.96 6.37
N TRP A 38 -10.37 -6.19 5.16
CA TRP A 38 -10.77 -5.45 3.97
C TRP A 38 -12.24 -5.69 3.66
N PHE A 39 -12.98 -4.60 3.43
CA PHE A 39 -14.32 -4.62 2.85
C PHE A 39 -14.45 -3.58 1.75
N HIS A 40 -15.20 -3.91 0.71
CA HIS A 40 -15.58 -2.99 -0.36
C HIS A 40 -16.89 -3.49 -0.97
N PHE A 41 -17.92 -2.66 -0.92
CA PHE A 41 -19.23 -3.02 -1.47
C PHE A 41 -19.97 -1.78 -1.97
N LYS A 42 -20.95 -2.03 -2.82
CA LYS A 42 -21.86 -1.05 -3.41
C LYS A 42 -23.27 -1.30 -2.92
N VAL A 43 -23.97 -0.24 -2.60
CA VAL A 43 -25.40 -0.26 -2.27
C VAL A 43 -26.15 0.50 -3.34
N GLU A 44 -27.15 -0.16 -3.95
CA GLU A 44 -28.05 0.41 -4.96
C GLU A 44 -29.46 0.53 -4.42
N GLY A 45 -30.15 1.62 -4.71
CA GLY A 45 -31.53 1.86 -4.28
C GLY A 45 -31.63 2.28 -2.82
N MET A 46 -30.64 2.99 -2.29
CA MET A 46 -30.76 3.73 -1.02
C MET A 46 -31.78 4.86 -1.19
N ALA A 47 -32.58 5.09 -0.15
CA ALA A 47 -33.50 6.23 -0.14
C ALA A 47 -32.75 7.48 0.27
N PRO A 48 -32.63 8.52 -0.59
CA PRO A 48 -32.02 9.78 -0.23
C PRO A 48 -32.69 10.42 0.98
N ALA A 49 -31.92 11.18 1.77
CA ALA A 49 -32.36 11.84 3.00
C ALA A 49 -33.02 10.87 4.02
N THR A 50 -32.63 9.60 3.99
CA THR A 50 -33.05 8.58 4.96
C THR A 50 -31.80 7.92 5.54
N GLU A 51 -31.73 7.87 6.86
CA GLU A 51 -30.59 7.27 7.54
C GLU A 51 -30.52 5.76 7.28
N HIS A 52 -29.35 5.30 6.86
CA HIS A 52 -29.00 3.89 6.69
C HIS A 52 -27.90 3.53 7.67
N CYS A 53 -28.13 2.48 8.47
CA CYS A 53 -27.18 2.04 9.50
C CYS A 53 -26.64 0.66 9.17
N PHE A 54 -25.33 0.55 9.12
CA PHE A 54 -24.58 -0.68 8.78
C PHE A 54 -23.83 -1.19 10.00
N THR A 55 -23.76 -2.51 10.15
CA THR A 55 -22.96 -3.19 11.17
C THR A 55 -22.15 -4.31 10.52
N LEU A 56 -20.82 -4.25 10.61
CA LEU A 56 -19.94 -5.37 10.31
C LEU A 56 -19.83 -6.24 11.55
N VAL A 57 -20.65 -7.29 11.62
CA VAL A 57 -20.90 -8.09 12.85
C VAL A 57 -19.70 -8.95 13.26
N ASN A 58 -18.74 -9.20 12.37
CA ASN A 58 -17.54 -9.98 12.65
C ASN A 58 -16.27 -9.13 12.79
N ALA A 59 -16.39 -7.80 12.89
CA ALA A 59 -15.25 -6.91 13.00
C ALA A 59 -14.34 -7.26 14.21
N GLY A 60 -14.91 -7.67 15.34
CA GLY A 60 -14.14 -8.10 16.52
C GLY A 60 -13.30 -9.37 16.34
N GLN A 61 -13.49 -10.09 15.23
CA GLN A 61 -12.75 -11.32 14.90
C GLN A 61 -11.76 -11.11 13.75
N SER A 62 -11.66 -9.89 13.24
CA SER A 62 -10.74 -9.54 12.14
C SER A 62 -9.28 -9.60 12.57
N ALA A 63 -8.38 -9.63 11.60
CA ALA A 63 -6.94 -9.81 11.81
C ALA A 63 -6.33 -8.75 12.75
N TYR A 64 -6.83 -7.52 12.66
CA TYR A 64 -6.37 -6.36 13.47
C TYR A 64 -7.55 -5.70 14.17
N SER A 65 -8.26 -6.45 15.02
CA SER A 65 -9.50 -5.96 15.66
C SER A 65 -9.31 -4.70 16.51
N HIS A 66 -8.11 -4.47 17.07
CA HIS A 66 -7.79 -3.25 17.81
C HIS A 66 -7.72 -2.00 16.92
N ALA A 67 -7.46 -2.18 15.63
CA ALA A 67 -7.42 -1.11 14.64
C ALA A 67 -8.75 -0.40 14.43
N TRP A 68 -9.88 -1.03 14.74
CA TRP A 68 -11.20 -0.41 14.63
C TRP A 68 -11.41 0.78 15.57
N SER A 69 -10.65 0.86 16.65
CA SER A 69 -10.72 2.01 17.56
C SER A 69 -10.25 3.28 16.83
N GLY A 70 -11.11 4.29 16.72
CA GLY A 70 -10.84 5.54 16.02
C GLY A 70 -10.85 5.43 14.47
N TYR A 71 -11.16 4.24 13.92
CA TYR A 71 -11.32 4.06 12.49
C TYR A 71 -12.67 4.61 11.99
N GLN A 72 -12.69 5.13 10.78
CA GLN A 72 -13.92 5.53 10.08
C GLN A 72 -13.93 4.91 8.67
N ALA A 73 -15.06 4.30 8.30
CA ALA A 73 -15.27 3.78 6.95
C ALA A 73 -15.25 4.91 5.91
N VAL A 74 -14.87 4.61 4.68
CA VAL A 74 -14.95 5.57 3.59
C VAL A 74 -16.16 5.26 2.70
N ALA A 75 -16.80 6.31 2.17
CA ALA A 75 -17.90 6.22 1.24
C ALA A 75 -17.64 7.06 -0.02
N SER A 76 -18.28 6.70 -1.13
CA SER A 76 -18.21 7.43 -2.39
C SER A 76 -19.47 7.24 -3.20
N TYR A 77 -19.94 8.30 -3.87
CA TYR A 77 -21.04 8.25 -4.83
C TYR A 77 -20.58 7.89 -6.24
N ASP A 78 -19.38 8.34 -6.63
CA ASP A 78 -18.84 8.18 -8.00
C ASP A 78 -17.71 7.15 -8.12
N GLY A 79 -17.19 6.63 -6.98
CA GLY A 79 -16.04 5.74 -6.92
C GLY A 79 -14.68 6.43 -7.09
N GLU A 80 -14.67 7.77 -7.22
CA GLU A 80 -13.45 8.57 -7.39
C GLU A 80 -13.20 9.49 -6.20
N ARG A 81 -14.25 10.12 -5.67
CA ARG A 81 -14.18 11.01 -4.50
C ARG A 81 -14.69 10.29 -3.27
N TRP A 82 -13.81 10.09 -2.32
CA TRP A 82 -14.09 9.35 -1.10
C TRP A 82 -14.11 10.30 0.12
N PHE A 83 -15.01 10.01 1.06
CA PHE A 83 -15.16 10.76 2.30
C PHE A 83 -15.39 9.81 3.47
N ARG A 84 -15.00 10.25 4.68
CA ARG A 84 -15.22 9.46 5.91
C ARG A 84 -16.66 9.57 6.36
N VAL A 85 -17.21 8.44 6.80
CA VAL A 85 -18.53 8.36 7.42
C VAL A 85 -18.40 8.08 8.92
N PRO A 86 -19.26 8.69 9.77
CA PRO A 86 -19.23 8.45 11.21
C PRO A 86 -19.28 6.96 11.52
N SER A 87 -18.28 6.47 12.25
CA SER A 87 -18.15 5.04 12.57
C SER A 87 -17.83 4.87 14.05
N GLN A 88 -18.33 3.77 14.64
CA GLN A 88 -18.08 3.39 16.02
C GLN A 88 -17.85 1.89 16.12
N TYR A 89 -16.86 1.49 16.89
CA TYR A 89 -16.57 0.08 17.17
C TYR A 89 -16.89 -0.27 18.62
N ASP A 90 -17.62 -1.38 18.82
CA ASP A 90 -17.96 -1.93 20.14
C ASP A 90 -18.02 -3.47 20.12
N ALA A 91 -18.61 -4.08 21.15
CA ALA A 91 -18.72 -5.52 21.28
C ALA A 91 -19.62 -6.18 20.18
N ASP A 92 -20.52 -5.43 19.57
CA ASP A 92 -21.44 -5.91 18.54
C ASP A 92 -20.85 -5.79 17.12
N GLY A 93 -19.75 -5.04 16.95
CA GLY A 93 -19.05 -4.91 15.68
C GLY A 93 -18.63 -3.47 15.33
N LEU A 94 -18.35 -3.23 14.05
CA LEU A 94 -18.12 -1.91 13.51
C LEU A 94 -19.43 -1.37 12.93
N HIS A 95 -19.89 -0.25 13.49
CA HIS A 95 -21.09 0.46 13.08
C HIS A 95 -20.74 1.69 12.29
N PHE A 96 -21.42 1.96 11.18
CA PHE A 96 -21.33 3.23 10.47
C PHE A 96 -22.70 3.58 9.85
N GLN A 97 -22.91 4.85 9.61
CA GLN A 97 -24.18 5.36 9.14
C GLN A 97 -24.02 6.45 8.09
N LEU A 98 -25.00 6.53 7.21
CA LEU A 98 -25.06 7.55 6.17
C LEU A 98 -26.53 7.91 5.88
N GLU A 99 -26.80 9.19 5.81
CA GLU A 99 -27.98 9.75 5.16
C GLU A 99 -27.56 10.17 3.74
N PRO A 100 -27.81 9.35 2.70
CA PRO A 100 -27.20 9.56 1.40
C PRO A 100 -27.87 10.71 0.63
N GLU A 101 -27.08 11.38 -0.21
CA GLU A 101 -27.56 12.37 -1.18
C GLU A 101 -28.03 11.70 -2.47
N GLU A 102 -27.46 10.52 -2.80
CA GLU A 102 -27.73 9.74 -4.00
C GLU A 102 -28.22 8.33 -3.66
N SER A 103 -28.88 7.67 -4.61
CA SER A 103 -29.41 6.32 -4.42
C SER A 103 -28.38 5.19 -4.57
N GLU A 104 -27.16 5.52 -5.02
CA GLU A 104 -26.04 4.59 -5.18
C GLU A 104 -24.85 5.07 -4.37
N VAL A 105 -24.30 4.21 -3.51
CA VAL A 105 -23.16 4.53 -2.65
C VAL A 105 -22.22 3.33 -2.60
N ARG A 106 -20.94 3.58 -2.64
CA ARG A 106 -19.88 2.60 -2.36
C ARG A 106 -19.32 2.85 -0.97
N PHE A 107 -18.99 1.77 -0.26
CA PHE A 107 -18.32 1.79 1.03
C PHE A 107 -17.09 0.91 0.98
N ALA A 108 -15.99 1.36 1.59
CA ALA A 108 -14.75 0.59 1.63
C ALA A 108 -13.97 0.83 2.93
N TYR A 109 -12.98 -0.06 3.16
CA TYR A 109 -12.03 0.06 4.27
C TYR A 109 -11.04 1.21 4.05
N PHE A 110 -10.60 1.38 2.83
CA PHE A 110 -9.80 2.48 2.32
C PHE A 110 -10.19 2.78 0.86
N GLU A 111 -9.81 3.94 0.33
CA GLU A 111 -10.02 4.32 -1.09
C GLU A 111 -9.47 3.24 -2.03
N PRO A 112 -10.31 2.46 -2.72
CA PRO A 112 -9.83 1.37 -3.57
C PRO A 112 -9.00 1.86 -4.75
N TYR A 113 -7.92 1.15 -5.05
CA TYR A 113 -7.17 1.31 -6.28
C TYR A 113 -7.54 0.18 -7.24
N SER A 114 -8.34 0.47 -8.27
CA SER A 114 -8.89 -0.55 -9.15
C SER A 114 -7.87 -1.06 -10.17
N ARG A 115 -8.08 -2.29 -10.67
CA ARG A 115 -7.28 -2.84 -11.78
C ARG A 115 -7.31 -1.95 -13.03
N GLU A 116 -8.45 -1.33 -13.32
CA GLU A 116 -8.55 -0.39 -14.44
C GLU A 116 -7.65 0.83 -14.20
N ARG A 117 -7.61 1.35 -12.97
CA ARG A 117 -6.70 2.44 -12.58
C ARG A 117 -5.24 2.01 -12.67
N HIS A 118 -4.91 0.80 -12.20
CA HIS A 118 -3.59 0.19 -12.34
C HIS A 118 -3.16 0.11 -13.83
N ALA A 119 -4.01 -0.42 -14.70
CA ALA A 119 -3.71 -0.51 -16.12
C ALA A 119 -3.45 0.88 -16.75
N ARG A 120 -4.27 1.90 -16.40
CA ARG A 120 -4.04 3.28 -16.81
C ARG A 120 -2.74 3.86 -16.24
N LEU A 121 -2.37 3.50 -15.01
CA LEU A 121 -1.10 3.91 -14.40
C LEU A 121 0.10 3.37 -15.18
N VAL A 122 0.09 2.08 -15.50
CA VAL A 122 1.16 1.42 -16.27
C VAL A 122 1.24 2.00 -17.68
N GLU A 123 0.11 2.19 -18.37
CA GLU A 123 0.07 2.82 -19.70
C GLU A 123 0.62 4.24 -19.66
N ARG A 124 0.21 5.04 -18.69
CA ARG A 124 0.70 6.41 -18.48
C ARG A 124 2.19 6.44 -18.18
N ALA A 125 2.70 5.51 -17.36
CA ALA A 125 4.12 5.39 -17.06
C ALA A 125 4.94 5.08 -18.33
N LEU A 126 4.47 4.16 -19.17
CA LEU A 126 5.13 3.80 -20.43
C LEU A 126 5.12 4.93 -21.47
N GLY A 127 4.26 5.93 -21.32
CA GLY A 127 4.27 7.17 -22.11
C GLY A 127 5.34 8.19 -21.69
N ILE A 128 6.04 7.97 -20.57
CA ILE A 128 7.08 8.86 -20.05
C ILE A 128 8.42 8.52 -20.73
N GLU A 129 9.17 9.52 -21.15
CA GLU A 129 10.50 9.33 -21.72
C GLU A 129 11.44 8.62 -20.75
N GLY A 130 12.11 7.58 -21.23
CA GLY A 130 13.03 6.76 -20.43
C GLY A 130 12.36 5.73 -19.54
N VAL A 131 11.04 5.54 -19.63
CA VAL A 131 10.33 4.48 -18.94
C VAL A 131 10.04 3.31 -19.89
N GLU A 132 10.36 2.10 -19.44
CA GLU A 132 10.06 0.87 -20.16
C GLU A 132 9.47 -0.19 -19.21
N ARG A 133 8.69 -1.11 -19.77
CA ARG A 133 8.33 -2.36 -19.09
C ARG A 133 9.50 -3.33 -19.24
N LEU A 134 10.34 -3.42 -18.22
CA LEU A 134 11.57 -4.21 -18.24
C LEU A 134 11.28 -5.72 -18.20
N ALA A 135 10.33 -6.13 -17.39
CA ALA A 135 9.91 -7.53 -17.26
C ALA A 135 8.45 -7.62 -16.79
N VAL A 136 7.84 -8.77 -17.02
CA VAL A 136 6.51 -9.12 -16.51
C VAL A 136 6.59 -10.48 -15.84
N GLY A 137 6.23 -10.53 -14.55
CA GLY A 137 6.00 -11.77 -13.80
C GLY A 137 4.54 -12.19 -13.91
N THR A 138 4.23 -13.32 -13.31
CA THR A 138 2.89 -13.88 -13.31
C THR A 138 2.51 -14.32 -11.91
N SER A 139 1.36 -13.85 -11.42
CA SER A 139 0.79 -14.22 -10.12
C SER A 139 0.28 -15.67 -10.12
N VAL A 140 -0.17 -16.16 -8.96
CA VAL A 140 -0.74 -17.51 -8.80
C VAL A 140 -1.88 -17.79 -9.80
N GLN A 141 -2.73 -16.79 -10.09
CA GLN A 141 -3.87 -16.91 -11.01
C GLN A 141 -3.60 -16.37 -12.42
N GLY A 142 -2.35 -16.07 -12.74
CA GLY A 142 -1.95 -15.68 -14.10
C GLY A 142 -2.15 -14.20 -14.42
N ARG A 143 -2.24 -13.32 -13.41
CA ARG A 143 -2.24 -11.86 -13.63
C ARG A 143 -0.82 -11.35 -13.73
N ASP A 144 -0.64 -10.34 -14.56
CA ASP A 144 0.65 -9.70 -14.78
C ASP A 144 1.14 -8.97 -13.52
N ILE A 145 2.45 -9.05 -13.28
CA ILE A 145 3.20 -8.28 -12.28
C ILE A 145 4.24 -7.49 -13.05
N GLU A 146 3.99 -6.22 -13.26
CA GLU A 146 4.85 -5.38 -14.07
C GLU A 146 6.07 -4.90 -13.28
N LEU A 147 7.26 -5.08 -13.87
CA LEU A 147 8.47 -4.38 -13.48
C LEU A 147 8.75 -3.27 -14.49
N LEU A 148 8.61 -2.02 -14.05
CA LEU A 148 8.94 -0.84 -14.83
C LEU A 148 10.35 -0.37 -14.49
N ARG A 149 11.12 0.03 -15.48
CA ARG A 149 12.40 0.71 -15.28
C ARG A 149 12.32 2.14 -15.81
N VAL A 150 12.79 3.08 -15.02
CA VAL A 150 13.00 4.47 -15.42
C VAL A 150 14.49 4.69 -15.58
N ARG A 151 14.95 4.94 -16.80
CA ARG A 151 16.34 5.23 -17.14
C ARG A 151 16.41 6.40 -18.08
N ARG A 152 17.03 7.50 -17.67
CA ARG A 152 17.18 8.72 -18.49
C ARG A 152 18.62 9.05 -18.84
N HIS A 153 19.58 8.45 -18.16
CA HIS A 153 21.00 8.72 -18.42
C HIS A 153 21.77 7.41 -18.67
N PRO A 154 22.65 7.36 -19.71
CA PRO A 154 23.40 6.14 -20.03
C PRO A 154 24.41 5.74 -18.94
N ASP A 155 24.91 6.70 -18.18
CA ASP A 155 25.92 6.50 -17.13
C ASP A 155 25.28 6.30 -15.74
N SER A 156 23.96 6.23 -15.64
CA SER A 156 23.30 5.89 -14.37
C SER A 156 23.76 4.51 -13.90
N HIS A 157 24.17 4.40 -12.64
CA HIS A 157 24.80 3.19 -12.11
C HIS A 157 24.11 2.66 -10.85
N LEU A 158 23.32 3.48 -10.14
CA LEU A 158 22.56 3.07 -8.97
C LEU A 158 21.22 2.44 -9.37
N LYS A 159 20.75 1.46 -8.60
CA LYS A 159 19.49 0.72 -8.81
C LYS A 159 18.60 0.91 -7.59
N LEU A 160 17.60 1.79 -7.71
CA LEU A 160 16.67 2.10 -6.64
C LEU A 160 15.36 1.39 -6.88
N TRP A 161 15.02 0.48 -5.98
CA TRP A 161 13.82 -0.35 -6.09
C TRP A 161 12.70 0.17 -5.20
N VAL A 162 11.51 0.27 -5.76
CA VAL A 162 10.27 0.55 -5.02
C VAL A 162 9.23 -0.48 -5.40
N ILE A 163 8.80 -1.26 -4.43
CA ILE A 163 7.70 -2.20 -4.59
C ILE A 163 6.52 -1.76 -3.73
N ALA A 164 5.30 -2.12 -4.14
CA ALA A 164 4.09 -1.72 -3.45
C ALA A 164 3.06 -2.86 -3.39
N GLN A 165 2.18 -2.79 -2.41
CA GLN A 165 1.00 -3.64 -2.26
C GLN A 165 1.32 -5.14 -2.19
N GLN A 166 2.31 -5.54 -1.38
CA GLN A 166 2.49 -6.95 -1.02
C GLN A 166 1.24 -7.50 -0.30
N HIS A 167 0.66 -6.68 0.60
CA HIS A 167 -0.65 -6.94 1.20
C HIS A 167 -1.73 -6.25 0.37
N PRO A 168 -2.66 -7.00 -0.20
CA PRO A 168 -3.58 -6.48 -1.21
C PRO A 168 -4.61 -5.47 -0.67
N GLY A 169 -4.93 -5.51 0.64
CA GLY A 169 -5.82 -4.54 1.28
C GLY A 169 -5.20 -3.15 1.48
N GLU A 170 -3.88 -3.01 1.31
CA GLU A 170 -3.15 -1.76 1.51
C GLU A 170 -3.12 -0.91 0.23
N HIS A 171 -4.29 -0.51 -0.26
CA HIS A 171 -4.45 0.23 -1.51
C HIS A 171 -3.72 1.59 -1.54
N MET A 172 -3.42 2.19 -0.38
CA MET A 172 -2.60 3.39 -0.27
C MET A 172 -1.23 3.24 -0.93
N ALA A 173 -0.71 2.01 -1.01
CA ALA A 173 0.58 1.72 -1.63
C ALA A 173 0.58 1.96 -3.15
N GLU A 174 -0.49 1.60 -3.87
CA GLU A 174 -0.60 1.96 -5.30
C GLU A 174 -0.91 3.44 -5.53
N TRP A 175 -1.66 4.09 -4.64
CA TRP A 175 -1.82 5.54 -4.66
C TRP A 175 -0.47 6.26 -4.50
N PHE A 176 0.40 5.77 -3.62
CA PHE A 176 1.77 6.26 -3.49
C PHE A 176 2.54 6.12 -4.81
N MET A 177 2.48 4.95 -5.46
CA MET A 177 3.14 4.70 -6.75
C MET A 177 2.58 5.61 -7.86
N GLU A 178 1.29 5.90 -7.85
CA GLU A 178 0.71 6.88 -8.78
C GLU A 178 1.33 8.26 -8.60
N GLY A 179 1.46 8.73 -7.35
CA GLY A 179 2.10 10.02 -7.06
C GLY A 179 3.56 10.08 -7.49
N LEU A 180 4.31 8.99 -7.28
CA LEU A 180 5.68 8.85 -7.74
C LEU A 180 5.76 8.98 -9.28
N ILE A 181 4.93 8.22 -10.01
CA ILE A 181 4.89 8.23 -11.49
C ILE A 181 4.41 9.59 -12.02
N GLU A 182 3.41 10.23 -11.41
CA GLU A 182 2.97 11.58 -11.76
C GLU A 182 4.11 12.62 -11.68
N ARG A 183 4.98 12.49 -10.71
CA ARG A 183 6.12 13.39 -10.59
C ARG A 183 7.15 13.19 -11.69
N LEU A 184 7.38 11.95 -12.10
CA LEU A 184 8.29 11.64 -13.23
C LEU A 184 7.83 12.21 -14.57
N GLN A 185 6.55 12.59 -14.70
CA GLN A 185 6.02 13.24 -15.90
C GLN A 185 6.43 14.72 -16.04
N ARG A 186 6.98 15.33 -14.98
CA ARG A 186 7.36 16.76 -14.99
C ARG A 186 8.74 16.93 -15.65
N PRO A 187 8.82 17.48 -16.86
CA PRO A 187 10.10 17.53 -17.61
C PRO A 187 11.12 18.48 -16.97
N ASP A 188 10.66 19.54 -16.30
CA ASP A 188 11.50 20.58 -15.72
C ASP A 188 11.81 20.36 -14.22
N ASP A 189 11.53 19.16 -13.68
CA ASP A 189 11.82 18.83 -12.29
C ASP A 189 13.32 18.58 -12.10
N THR A 190 14.03 19.58 -11.58
CA THR A 190 15.50 19.54 -11.41
C THR A 190 15.94 18.50 -10.38
N GLU A 191 15.10 18.17 -9.37
CA GLU A 191 15.41 17.10 -8.42
C GLU A 191 15.36 15.73 -9.14
N MET A 192 14.38 15.54 -10.02
CA MET A 192 14.28 14.30 -10.81
C MET A 192 15.37 14.18 -11.85
N GLN A 193 15.77 15.28 -12.50
CA GLN A 193 16.93 15.29 -13.40
C GLN A 193 18.20 14.83 -12.65
N ARG A 194 18.51 15.44 -11.48
CA ARG A 194 19.64 15.05 -10.64
C ARG A 194 19.60 13.57 -10.20
N LEU A 195 18.43 13.09 -9.76
CA LEU A 195 18.27 11.69 -9.35
C LEU A 195 18.56 10.73 -10.50
N LEU A 196 17.94 11.00 -11.67
CA LEU A 196 18.00 10.11 -12.83
C LEU A 196 19.29 10.24 -13.66
N GLU A 197 20.14 11.24 -13.40
CA GLU A 197 21.52 11.25 -13.88
C GLU A 197 22.37 10.13 -13.26
N LYS A 198 22.05 9.71 -12.03
CA LYS A 198 22.85 8.75 -11.25
C LYS A 198 22.19 7.41 -11.04
N ALA A 199 20.88 7.37 -11.05
CA ALA A 199 20.11 6.20 -10.68
C ALA A 199 19.05 5.81 -11.72
N ASP A 200 18.89 4.50 -11.89
CA ASP A 200 17.70 3.90 -12.50
C ASP A 200 16.69 3.59 -11.38
N LEU A 201 15.41 3.85 -11.63
CA LEU A 201 14.34 3.39 -10.75
C LEU A 201 13.75 2.09 -11.27
N TYR A 202 13.54 1.14 -10.37
CA TYR A 202 12.88 -0.14 -10.63
C TYR A 202 11.59 -0.16 -9.82
N LEU A 203 10.44 -0.16 -10.50
CA LEU A 203 9.14 0.02 -9.87
C LEU A 203 8.26 -1.20 -10.10
N VAL A 204 7.73 -1.78 -9.02
CA VAL A 204 6.70 -2.81 -9.06
C VAL A 204 5.44 -2.23 -8.40
N PRO A 205 4.50 -1.67 -9.18
CA PRO A 205 3.36 -0.93 -8.62
C PRO A 205 2.40 -1.79 -7.82
N ASN A 206 2.22 -3.06 -8.20
CA ASN A 206 1.38 -4.01 -7.48
C ASN A 206 2.05 -5.39 -7.40
N MET A 207 2.44 -5.78 -6.20
CA MET A 207 3.03 -7.10 -5.93
C MET A 207 1.98 -8.23 -5.85
N ASN A 208 0.69 -7.90 -5.60
CA ASN A 208 -0.33 -8.89 -5.28
C ASN A 208 -1.64 -8.65 -6.05
N PRO A 209 -1.60 -8.73 -7.39
CA PRO A 209 -2.77 -8.41 -8.23
C PRO A 209 -3.94 -9.39 -8.05
N ASP A 210 -3.68 -10.63 -7.64
CA ASP A 210 -4.73 -11.60 -7.36
C ASP A 210 -5.47 -11.25 -6.07
N GLY A 211 -4.73 -11.00 -4.99
CA GLY A 211 -5.32 -10.63 -3.71
C GLY A 211 -6.11 -9.32 -3.81
N ALA A 212 -5.58 -8.32 -4.51
CA ALA A 212 -6.27 -7.05 -4.76
C ALA A 212 -7.60 -7.28 -5.51
N PHE A 213 -7.60 -8.10 -6.58
CA PHE A 213 -8.81 -8.43 -7.32
C PHE A 213 -9.88 -9.11 -6.46
N HIS A 214 -9.49 -10.05 -5.59
CA HIS A 214 -10.42 -10.80 -4.74
C HIS A 214 -10.91 -10.02 -3.51
N GLY A 215 -10.35 -8.84 -3.24
CA GLY A 215 -10.63 -8.09 -2.02
C GLY A 215 -10.08 -8.79 -0.77
N ASN A 216 -8.90 -9.39 -0.89
CA ASN A 216 -8.15 -9.91 0.25
C ASN A 216 -7.57 -8.75 1.09
N LEU A 217 -7.39 -9.00 2.38
CA LEU A 217 -6.66 -8.09 3.25
C LEU A 217 -5.15 -8.26 3.09
N ARG A 218 -4.65 -9.51 3.20
CA ARG A 218 -3.24 -9.77 3.50
C ARG A 218 -2.55 -10.73 2.55
N THR A 219 -3.25 -11.77 2.11
CA THR A 219 -2.60 -12.89 1.41
C THR A 219 -2.84 -12.89 -0.09
N ASN A 220 -1.93 -13.53 -0.85
CA ASN A 220 -2.14 -13.80 -2.27
C ASN A 220 -3.19 -14.92 -2.49
N ALA A 221 -3.44 -15.29 -3.73
CA ALA A 221 -4.44 -16.31 -4.07
C ALA A 221 -4.12 -17.72 -3.56
N ALA A 222 -2.87 -17.99 -3.17
CA ALA A 222 -2.46 -19.24 -2.52
C ALA A 222 -2.50 -19.19 -0.99
N GLY A 223 -3.03 -18.11 -0.39
CA GLY A 223 -3.07 -17.89 1.05
C GLY A 223 -1.72 -17.57 1.67
N GLN A 224 -0.74 -17.15 0.85
CA GLN A 224 0.61 -16.80 1.31
C GLN A 224 0.69 -15.30 1.62
N ASP A 225 1.17 -14.94 2.81
CA ASP A 225 1.63 -13.60 3.12
C ASP A 225 2.96 -13.35 2.39
N LEU A 226 2.95 -12.46 1.40
CA LEU A 226 4.12 -12.20 0.56
C LEU A 226 5.27 -11.59 1.37
N ASN A 227 4.98 -10.74 2.35
CA ASN A 227 5.99 -10.16 3.23
C ASN A 227 6.44 -11.11 4.36
N ARG A 228 6.24 -12.42 4.18
CA ARG A 228 6.80 -13.52 4.99
C ARG A 228 7.48 -14.58 4.12
N ALA A 229 7.55 -14.36 2.80
CA ALA A 229 8.05 -15.32 1.84
C ALA A 229 9.47 -15.00 1.31
N TRP A 230 10.09 -13.90 1.74
CA TRP A 230 11.35 -13.43 1.13
C TRP A 230 12.56 -14.32 1.39
N LEU A 231 12.60 -15.02 2.52
CA LEU A 231 13.71 -15.93 2.81
C LEU A 231 13.68 -17.19 1.93
N GLU A 232 12.49 -17.72 1.67
CA GLU A 232 12.27 -18.95 0.91
C GLU A 232 11.07 -18.78 -0.06
N PRO A 233 11.20 -17.95 -1.11
CA PRO A 233 10.12 -17.78 -2.07
C PRO A 233 9.91 -19.04 -2.91
N SER A 234 8.64 -19.31 -3.22
CA SER A 234 8.24 -20.46 -4.03
C SER A 234 7.57 -20.01 -5.32
N ALA A 235 7.98 -20.58 -6.45
CA ALA A 235 7.33 -20.32 -7.75
C ALA A 235 5.86 -20.76 -7.79
N GLU A 236 5.41 -21.60 -6.85
CA GLU A 236 4.05 -22.10 -6.76
C GLU A 236 3.19 -21.31 -5.78
N ARG A 237 3.74 -20.90 -4.62
CA ARG A 237 2.99 -20.28 -3.53
C ARG A 237 3.22 -18.77 -3.41
N SER A 238 4.36 -18.28 -3.86
CA SER A 238 4.73 -16.87 -3.86
C SER A 238 5.49 -16.49 -5.14
N PRO A 239 4.92 -16.80 -6.34
CA PRO A 239 5.58 -16.51 -7.61
C PRO A 239 5.89 -15.02 -7.77
N GLU A 240 5.14 -14.16 -7.10
CA GLU A 240 5.31 -12.72 -7.06
C GLU A 240 6.67 -12.34 -6.46
N VAL A 241 6.97 -12.84 -5.26
CA VAL A 241 8.25 -12.60 -4.57
C VAL A 241 9.39 -13.28 -5.33
N TRP A 242 9.16 -14.52 -5.80
CA TRP A 242 10.15 -15.26 -6.57
C TRP A 242 10.57 -14.49 -7.83
N PHE A 243 9.61 -13.95 -8.59
CA PHE A 243 9.87 -13.13 -9.77
C PHE A 243 10.71 -11.91 -9.45
N VAL A 244 10.29 -11.10 -8.47
CA VAL A 244 10.99 -9.86 -8.10
C VAL A 244 12.41 -10.15 -7.62
N GLN A 245 12.62 -11.20 -6.83
CA GLN A 245 13.97 -11.60 -6.42
C GLN A 245 14.86 -12.04 -7.59
N GLN A 246 14.31 -12.71 -8.62
CA GLN A 246 15.11 -13.05 -9.82
C GLN A 246 15.55 -11.78 -10.56
N GLU A 247 14.67 -10.79 -10.69
CA GLU A 247 15.01 -9.52 -11.33
C GLU A 247 16.01 -8.70 -10.47
N MET A 248 15.87 -8.69 -9.15
CA MET A 248 16.86 -8.07 -8.25
C MET A 248 18.24 -8.72 -8.36
N LYS A 249 18.31 -10.06 -8.47
CA LYS A 249 19.59 -10.79 -8.69
C LYS A 249 20.22 -10.42 -10.03
N ARG A 250 19.40 -10.19 -11.06
CA ARG A 250 19.87 -9.85 -12.41
C ARG A 250 20.39 -8.42 -12.50
N HIS A 251 19.75 -7.47 -11.82
CA HIS A 251 20.01 -6.04 -11.98
C HIS A 251 20.79 -5.42 -10.82
N GLY A 252 20.78 -6.04 -9.64
CA GLY A 252 21.34 -5.48 -8.40
C GLY A 252 20.38 -4.53 -7.69
N VAL A 253 20.71 -4.16 -6.44
CA VAL A 253 19.94 -3.25 -5.59
C VAL A 253 20.89 -2.36 -4.82
N ASP A 254 20.71 -1.05 -4.89
CA ASP A 254 21.48 -0.05 -4.14
C ASP A 254 20.63 0.68 -3.09
N LEU A 255 19.30 0.64 -3.25
CA LEU A 255 18.30 1.09 -2.29
C LEU A 255 16.98 0.33 -2.53
N PHE A 256 16.27 0.06 -1.45
CA PHE A 256 14.99 -0.65 -1.51
C PHE A 256 13.92 0.00 -0.64
N LEU A 257 12.74 0.22 -1.21
CA LEU A 257 11.54 0.67 -0.51
C LEU A 257 10.40 -0.29 -0.74
N ASP A 258 9.77 -0.71 0.34
CA ASP A 258 8.57 -1.55 0.39
C ASP A 258 7.40 -0.73 0.93
N ILE A 259 6.40 -0.48 0.11
CA ILE A 259 5.33 0.47 0.41
C ILE A 259 4.10 -0.26 0.92
N HIS A 260 3.68 0.09 2.14
CA HIS A 260 2.65 -0.55 2.93
C HIS A 260 1.64 0.41 3.56
N GLY A 261 0.68 -0.16 4.27
CA GLY A 261 -0.25 0.52 5.14
C GLY A 261 -0.42 -0.19 6.47
N ASP A 262 -0.48 0.58 7.58
CA ASP A 262 -0.67 0.06 8.93
C ASP A 262 -2.09 0.35 9.44
N GLU A 263 -2.76 -0.67 9.94
CA GLU A 263 -4.13 -0.59 10.41
C GLU A 263 -4.25 0.12 11.77
N GLU A 264 -3.23 0.04 12.62
CA GLU A 264 -3.29 0.45 14.02
C GLU A 264 -2.66 1.82 14.27
N ILE A 265 -1.49 2.08 13.71
CA ILE A 265 -0.70 3.29 13.98
C ILE A 265 -1.17 4.45 13.09
N PRO A 266 -1.79 5.50 13.65
CA PRO A 266 -2.33 6.62 12.89
C PRO A 266 -1.26 7.65 12.46
N HIS A 267 -0.15 7.17 11.93
CA HIS A 267 1.00 7.98 11.51
C HIS A 267 1.71 7.38 10.30
N VAL A 268 2.37 8.22 9.51
CA VAL A 268 3.34 7.75 8.51
C VAL A 268 4.68 7.49 9.19
N PHE A 269 5.22 6.29 9.03
CA PHE A 269 6.52 5.91 9.59
C PHE A 269 7.29 4.97 8.67
N ALA A 270 8.54 4.68 9.01
CA ALA A 270 9.35 3.71 8.30
C ALA A 270 10.05 2.76 9.27
N ALA A 271 9.98 1.46 8.97
CA ALA A 271 10.79 0.43 9.62
C ALA A 271 12.03 0.17 8.76
N GLY A 272 13.20 0.32 9.34
CA GLY A 272 14.50 0.09 8.69
C GLY A 272 15.06 -1.30 8.95
N CYS A 273 16.34 -1.47 8.64
CA CYS A 273 17.07 -2.72 8.77
C CYS A 273 18.04 -2.76 9.95
N GLU A 274 17.89 -1.88 10.93
CA GLU A 274 18.82 -1.69 12.05
C GLU A 274 19.07 -2.94 12.91
N SER A 275 18.17 -3.94 12.79
CA SER A 275 18.32 -5.23 13.49
C SER A 275 18.96 -6.33 12.63
N ASN A 276 19.36 -6.04 11.39
CA ASN A 276 20.00 -7.02 10.51
C ASN A 276 21.39 -7.41 11.03
N PRO A 277 21.81 -8.69 10.86
CA PRO A 277 23.17 -9.11 11.21
C PRO A 277 24.29 -8.30 10.54
N GLY A 278 24.06 -7.88 9.28
CA GLY A 278 25.01 -7.10 8.48
C GLY A 278 24.85 -5.58 8.59
N TYR A 279 24.09 -5.07 9.55
CA TYR A 279 23.88 -3.63 9.70
C TYR A 279 25.18 -2.90 10.11
N THR A 280 25.51 -1.82 9.39
CA THR A 280 26.77 -1.11 9.53
C THR A 280 26.57 0.36 9.91
N PRO A 281 27.61 1.05 10.46
CA PRO A 281 27.53 2.48 10.69
C PRO A 281 27.31 3.32 9.42
N ARG A 282 27.63 2.80 8.23
CA ARG A 282 27.28 3.42 6.94
C ARG A 282 25.77 3.42 6.74
N LEU A 283 25.12 2.26 6.91
CA LEU A 283 23.68 2.13 6.78
C LEU A 283 22.93 2.95 7.84
N GLU A 284 23.45 2.99 9.08
CA GLU A 284 22.88 3.83 10.15
C GLU A 284 22.84 5.32 9.77
N ARG A 285 23.95 5.85 9.22
CA ARG A 285 23.98 7.25 8.75
C ARG A 285 23.03 7.51 7.60
N LEU A 286 22.96 6.60 6.62
CA LEU A 286 22.04 6.73 5.48
C LEU A 286 20.57 6.66 5.93
N GLU A 287 20.26 5.76 6.85
CA GLU A 287 18.93 5.62 7.44
C GLU A 287 18.51 6.88 8.19
N GLN A 288 19.40 7.41 9.04
CA GLN A 288 19.17 8.66 9.76
C GLN A 288 18.96 9.83 8.76
N ARG A 289 19.78 9.92 7.75
CA ARG A 289 19.70 10.97 6.73
C ARG A 289 18.39 10.90 5.94
N PHE A 290 17.96 9.70 5.55
CA PHE A 290 16.67 9.49 4.87
C PHE A 290 15.51 9.95 5.76
N ARG A 291 15.50 9.55 7.04
CA ARG A 291 14.44 9.91 8.00
C ARG A 291 14.37 11.43 8.22
N GLU A 292 15.52 12.09 8.38
CA GLU A 292 15.60 13.55 8.56
C GLU A 292 15.07 14.31 7.34
N GLU A 293 15.48 13.91 6.14
CA GLU A 293 15.02 14.55 4.90
C GLU A 293 13.53 14.31 4.64
N LEU A 294 13.02 13.11 4.87
CA LEU A 294 11.60 12.83 4.67
C LEU A 294 10.74 13.56 5.73
N MET A 295 11.21 13.62 7.00
CA MET A 295 10.52 14.35 8.07
C MET A 295 10.41 15.85 7.77
N ALA A 296 11.40 16.44 7.13
CA ALA A 296 11.37 17.86 6.74
C ALA A 296 10.28 18.19 5.69
N ARG A 297 9.62 17.18 5.11
CA ARG A 297 8.57 17.34 4.08
C ARG A 297 7.14 17.30 4.64
N GLY A 298 6.95 16.91 5.89
CA GLY A 298 5.74 17.22 6.67
C GLY A 298 4.92 16.04 7.19
N GLU A 299 4.64 15.00 6.41
CA GLU A 299 3.72 13.92 6.84
C GLU A 299 4.43 12.81 7.63
N PHE A 300 5.73 12.64 7.41
CA PHE A 300 6.52 11.57 8.04
C PHE A 300 6.99 11.96 9.45
N GLN A 301 7.03 10.98 10.36
CA GLN A 301 7.51 11.13 11.72
C GLN A 301 8.34 9.92 12.17
N ILE A 302 9.08 10.07 13.30
CA ILE A 302 10.00 9.05 13.85
C ILE A 302 9.69 8.66 15.31
N ARG A 303 8.60 9.18 15.89
CA ARG A 303 8.23 8.94 17.31
C ARG A 303 7.44 7.66 17.50
N HIS A 304 6.65 7.30 16.50
CA HIS A 304 5.78 6.13 16.49
C HIS A 304 6.19 5.19 15.37
N GLY A 305 6.10 3.90 15.59
CA GLY A 305 6.45 2.85 14.63
C GLY A 305 6.59 1.51 15.33
N TYR A 306 7.04 0.51 14.59
CA TYR A 306 7.22 -0.83 15.15
C TYR A 306 8.37 -0.88 16.18
N PRO A 307 8.24 -1.72 17.23
CA PRO A 307 9.32 -1.98 18.15
C PRO A 307 10.50 -2.63 17.41
N ARG A 308 11.72 -2.18 17.71
CA ARG A 308 12.93 -2.72 17.09
C ARG A 308 13.27 -4.08 17.72
N SER A 309 13.66 -5.03 16.87
CA SER A 309 14.28 -6.28 17.33
C SER A 309 15.69 -6.00 17.91
N ALA A 310 16.22 -6.94 18.69
CA ALA A 310 17.61 -6.83 19.14
C ALA A 310 18.59 -6.87 17.94
N PRO A 311 19.77 -6.25 18.05
CA PRO A 311 20.78 -6.28 17.00
C PRO A 311 21.09 -7.72 16.55
N GLY A 312 21.10 -7.95 15.25
CA GLY A 312 21.35 -9.26 14.64
C GLY A 312 20.15 -10.24 14.70
N GLN A 313 18.97 -9.80 15.19
CA GLN A 313 17.78 -10.65 15.37
C GLN A 313 16.63 -10.24 14.41
N ALA A 314 16.91 -9.59 13.31
CA ALA A 314 15.90 -9.23 12.32
C ALA A 314 15.22 -10.48 11.72
N ASN A 315 13.92 -10.38 11.47
CA ASN A 315 13.20 -11.40 10.72
C ASN A 315 13.52 -11.25 9.23
N LEU A 316 14.43 -12.06 8.70
CA LEU A 316 14.84 -12.04 7.30
C LEU A 316 13.76 -12.58 6.32
N ALA A 317 12.63 -13.06 6.80
CA ALA A 317 11.49 -13.37 5.94
C ALA A 317 10.73 -12.12 5.45
N LEU A 318 10.99 -10.94 6.05
CA LEU A 318 10.46 -9.65 5.62
C LEU A 318 11.28 -9.07 4.46
N ALA A 319 10.62 -8.47 3.48
CA ALA A 319 11.24 -7.87 2.29
C ALA A 319 12.39 -6.91 2.62
N CYS A 320 12.11 -5.91 3.43
CA CYS A 320 13.08 -4.89 3.84
C CYS A 320 14.35 -5.51 4.44
N ASN A 321 14.20 -6.39 5.44
CA ASN A 321 15.32 -7.03 6.11
C ASN A 321 16.12 -7.94 5.17
N PHE A 322 15.41 -8.74 4.34
CA PHE A 322 16.04 -9.63 3.38
C PHE A 322 16.88 -8.87 2.35
N VAL A 323 16.30 -7.82 1.74
CA VAL A 323 16.97 -7.05 0.70
C VAL A 323 18.14 -6.25 1.28
N GLY A 324 17.92 -5.57 2.41
CA GLY A 324 18.99 -4.83 3.09
C GLY A 324 20.15 -5.72 3.51
N GLN A 325 19.87 -6.95 3.99
CA GLN A 325 20.90 -7.94 4.35
C GLN A 325 21.64 -8.49 3.12
N THR A 326 20.90 -8.81 2.05
CA THR A 326 21.45 -9.50 0.87
C THR A 326 22.30 -8.58 0.01
N TYR A 327 21.92 -7.31 -0.11
CA TYR A 327 22.57 -6.35 -1.02
C TYR A 327 23.42 -5.29 -0.31
N ASP A 328 23.51 -5.32 1.03
CA ASP A 328 24.19 -4.29 1.83
C ASP A 328 23.75 -2.86 1.44
N CYS A 329 22.43 -2.66 1.31
CA CYS A 329 21.84 -1.42 0.85
C CYS A 329 20.88 -0.82 1.89
N LEU A 330 20.61 0.48 1.75
CA LEU A 330 19.56 1.14 2.51
C LEU A 330 18.19 0.55 2.11
N ALA A 331 17.44 0.07 3.09
CA ALA A 331 16.14 -0.53 2.84
C ALA A 331 15.14 -0.14 3.93
N PHE A 332 13.90 0.13 3.51
CA PHE A 332 12.79 0.50 4.40
C PHE A 332 11.49 -0.16 3.99
N THR A 333 10.67 -0.49 4.99
CA THR A 333 9.21 -0.56 4.85
C THR A 333 8.65 0.80 5.23
N ILE A 334 7.90 1.43 4.33
CA ILE A 334 7.19 2.71 4.58
C ILE A 334 5.73 2.38 4.80
N GLU A 335 5.20 2.82 5.95
CA GLU A 335 3.82 2.56 6.38
C GLU A 335 3.00 3.84 6.36
N MET A 336 1.78 3.73 5.85
CA MET A 336 0.78 4.79 5.80
C MET A 336 -0.46 4.37 6.60
N PRO A 337 -1.13 5.27 7.35
CA PRO A 337 -2.26 4.84 8.17
C PRO A 337 -3.52 4.54 7.35
N PHE A 338 -4.34 3.59 7.80
CA PHE A 338 -5.71 3.42 7.33
C PHE A 338 -6.68 4.46 7.93
N LYS A 339 -6.31 5.03 9.07
CA LYS A 339 -7.07 6.05 9.82
C LYS A 339 -6.73 7.47 9.33
N ASP A 340 -7.21 8.48 10.05
CA ASP A 340 -6.66 9.82 9.91
C ASP A 340 -5.26 9.90 10.55
N HIS A 341 -4.50 10.90 10.17
CA HIS A 341 -3.14 11.13 10.67
C HIS A 341 -3.18 12.02 11.91
N ASP A 342 -2.77 11.50 13.06
CA ASP A 342 -2.91 12.21 14.35
C ASP A 342 -2.15 13.54 14.43
N ASP A 343 -0.98 13.66 13.78
CA ASP A 343 -0.20 14.90 13.78
C ASP A 343 -0.74 15.96 12.80
N ASN A 344 -1.51 15.56 11.79
CA ASN A 344 -2.07 16.46 10.77
C ASN A 344 -3.45 15.94 10.32
N PRO A 345 -4.48 16.05 11.16
CA PRO A 345 -5.78 15.46 10.87
C PRO A 345 -6.55 16.17 9.75
N GLU A 346 -7.19 15.37 8.89
CA GLU A 346 -8.16 15.80 7.87
C GLU A 346 -9.49 15.03 8.09
N PRO A 347 -10.36 15.42 9.03
CA PRO A 347 -11.51 14.60 9.44
C PRO A 347 -12.48 14.21 8.32
N GLY A 348 -12.54 14.99 7.23
CA GLY A 348 -13.42 14.70 6.09
C GLY A 348 -12.96 13.55 5.21
N THR A 349 -11.65 13.33 5.11
CA THR A 349 -11.03 12.31 4.24
C THR A 349 -10.11 11.36 4.99
N GLY A 350 -9.53 11.80 6.10
CA GLY A 350 -8.50 11.07 6.82
C GLY A 350 -7.21 10.95 6.01
N TRP A 351 -6.43 9.87 6.24
CA TRP A 351 -5.41 9.50 5.27
C TRP A 351 -6.11 9.05 3.97
N SER A 352 -5.65 9.56 2.84
CA SER A 352 -6.35 9.44 1.56
C SER A 352 -5.40 9.10 0.42
N GLY A 353 -5.93 8.69 -0.72
CA GLY A 353 -5.15 8.49 -1.94
C GLY A 353 -4.37 9.73 -2.34
N ALA A 354 -4.95 10.93 -2.16
CA ALA A 354 -4.27 12.18 -2.45
C ALA A 354 -3.05 12.41 -1.53
N ARG A 355 -3.14 12.05 -0.25
CA ARG A 355 -2.01 12.14 0.70
C ARG A 355 -0.93 11.11 0.39
N SER A 356 -1.33 9.88 0.06
CA SER A 356 -0.41 8.82 -0.37
C SER A 356 0.38 9.24 -1.62
N LYS A 357 -0.28 9.88 -2.59
CA LYS A 357 0.38 10.44 -3.78
C LYS A 357 1.41 11.52 -3.43
N ARG A 358 1.08 12.43 -2.51
CA ARG A 358 2.04 13.46 -2.04
C ARG A 358 3.25 12.80 -1.38
N LEU A 359 3.05 11.80 -0.51
CA LEU A 359 4.15 11.06 0.10
C LEU A 359 5.06 10.39 -0.94
N GLY A 360 4.51 9.82 -2.00
CA GLY A 360 5.29 9.25 -3.11
C GLY A 360 6.17 10.29 -3.81
N GLN A 361 5.65 11.50 -3.99
CA GLN A 361 6.44 12.63 -4.53
C GLN A 361 7.54 13.09 -3.58
N ASP A 362 7.26 13.14 -2.26
CA ASP A 362 8.21 13.55 -1.23
C ASP A 362 9.36 12.56 -1.06
N VAL A 363 9.05 11.26 -1.18
CA VAL A 363 10.08 10.21 -1.18
C VAL A 363 11.04 10.38 -2.36
N LEU A 364 10.57 10.70 -3.56
CA LEU A 364 11.46 11.01 -4.69
C LEU A 364 12.39 12.20 -4.42
N SER A 365 11.87 13.26 -3.78
CA SER A 365 12.71 14.39 -3.35
C SER A 365 13.78 13.97 -2.36
N THR A 366 13.40 13.13 -1.41
CA THR A 366 14.33 12.57 -0.41
C THR A 366 15.43 11.75 -1.09
N LEU A 367 15.06 10.90 -2.06
CA LEU A 367 16.04 10.11 -2.83
C LEU A 367 16.98 11.00 -3.67
N ALA A 368 16.47 12.10 -4.23
CA ALA A 368 17.30 13.04 -5.00
C ALA A 368 18.37 13.75 -4.13
N VAL A 369 18.09 13.94 -2.83
CA VAL A 369 19.10 14.46 -1.88
C VAL A 369 20.13 13.39 -1.54
N LEU A 370 19.70 12.15 -1.30
CA LEU A 370 20.55 11.05 -0.84
C LEU A 370 21.38 10.40 -1.94
N VAL A 371 21.04 10.59 -3.21
CA VAL A 371 21.61 9.81 -4.32
C VAL A 371 23.15 9.84 -4.37
N ASP A 372 23.78 10.93 -3.93
CA ASP A 372 25.24 11.08 -3.89
C ASP A 372 25.90 10.32 -2.73
N GLU A 373 25.13 9.89 -1.73
CA GLU A 373 25.62 9.26 -0.50
C GLU A 373 25.41 7.73 -0.50
N LEU A 374 24.62 7.20 -1.46
CA LEU A 374 24.23 5.79 -1.46
C LEU A 374 25.39 4.81 -1.67
N ARG A 375 26.43 5.18 -2.41
CA ARG A 375 27.69 4.43 -2.60
C ARG A 375 28.87 5.34 -2.84
#